data_8ad488212a9b99f996922c8daeebe459
#
_entry.id   8ad488212a9b99f996922c8daeebe459
#
_cell.length_a   1.000
_cell.length_b   1.000
_cell.length_c   1.000
_cell.angle_alpha   90.00
_cell.angle_beta   90.00
_cell.angle_gamma   90.00
#
_symmetry.space_group_name_H-M   'P 1'
#
loop_
_entity.id
_entity.type
_entity.pdbx_description
1 polymer ?
#
loop_
_entity_poly.entity_id
_entity_poly.type
_entity_poly.pdbx_seq_one_letter_code
_entity_poly.pdbx_strand_id
1 'polypeptide(L)'
;MLTTQQAEYELKIAAQINPGPWEQHSYSVANNARMIAQKVPGMDAEKAFIMGLLHDIGRRVGITGILHVFDGYDYLMSLDEPELARICLTHSFPSKDVNTFFGKYDCSEEQITFLKAYLENTEFDDYDILIQLCDAISLPNGACIMEKRFVDVALRHGLNDFTLDKWKAFMGTKAHFDNLCGCNIYELLPNVLENSSVNLI
;
A
#
# COMPACT_ATOMS: atom_id res chain seq x y z
N MET A 1 17.60 7.87 2.32
CA MET A 1 16.35 7.63 1.55
C MET A 1 16.51 8.18 0.14
N LEU A 2 16.02 7.47 -0.88
CA LEU A 2 16.04 7.90 -2.29
C LEU A 2 15.39 9.28 -2.44
N THR A 3 15.86 10.06 -3.41
CA THR A 3 15.13 11.25 -3.88
C THR A 3 13.90 10.83 -4.69
N THR A 4 12.92 11.72 -4.85
CA THR A 4 11.74 11.49 -5.70
C THR A 4 12.12 11.04 -7.11
N GLN A 5 13.12 11.70 -7.73
CA GLN A 5 13.59 11.34 -9.07
C GLN A 5 14.20 9.93 -9.14
N GLN A 6 14.94 9.53 -8.10
CA GLN A 6 15.50 8.17 -8.03
C GLN A 6 14.38 7.14 -7.85
N ALA A 7 13.40 7.39 -6.98
CA ALA A 7 12.26 6.50 -6.77
C ALA A 7 11.40 6.33 -8.03
N GLU A 8 11.13 7.41 -8.76
CA GLU A 8 10.44 7.37 -10.05
C GLU A 8 11.24 6.59 -11.11
N TYR A 9 12.56 6.74 -11.11
CA TYR A 9 13.43 5.97 -11.99
C TYR A 9 13.35 4.47 -11.69
N GLU A 10 13.42 4.08 -10.40
CA GLU A 10 13.32 2.69 -9.97
C GLU A 10 11.97 2.07 -10.35
N LEU A 11 10.86 2.79 -10.12
CA LEU A 11 9.53 2.32 -10.52
C LEU A 11 9.44 2.15 -12.04
N LYS A 12 9.96 3.10 -12.81
CA LYS A 12 9.95 3.04 -14.28
C LYS A 12 10.73 1.84 -14.82
N ILE A 13 11.92 1.57 -14.27
CA ILE A 13 12.70 0.38 -14.65
C ILE A 13 11.93 -0.90 -14.27
N ALA A 14 11.36 -0.95 -13.08
CA ALA A 14 10.58 -2.09 -12.63
C ALA A 14 9.36 -2.36 -13.53
N ALA A 15 8.65 -1.32 -13.97
CA ALA A 15 7.52 -1.41 -14.89
C ALA A 15 7.93 -1.84 -16.31
N GLN A 16 9.16 -1.52 -16.76
CA GLN A 16 9.70 -2.05 -18.02
C GLN A 16 10.02 -3.54 -17.95
N ILE A 17 10.46 -4.03 -16.77
CA ILE A 17 10.75 -5.45 -16.54
C ILE A 17 9.45 -6.27 -16.50
N ASN A 18 8.45 -5.80 -15.78
CA ASN A 18 7.14 -6.44 -15.65
C ASN A 18 6.02 -5.41 -15.83
N PRO A 19 5.60 -5.12 -17.07
CA PRO A 19 4.53 -4.14 -17.34
C PRO A 19 3.20 -4.57 -16.76
N GLY A 20 2.44 -3.62 -16.19
CA GLY A 20 1.12 -3.89 -15.64
C GLY A 20 0.46 -2.64 -15.01
N PRO A 21 -0.82 -2.75 -14.64
CA PRO A 21 -1.55 -1.63 -14.04
C PRO A 21 -1.03 -1.24 -12.65
N TRP A 22 -0.16 -2.05 -12.06
CA TRP A 22 0.45 -1.79 -10.77
C TRP A 22 1.34 -0.53 -10.76
N GLU A 23 1.95 -0.17 -11.89
CA GLU A 23 2.71 1.09 -12.02
C GLU A 23 1.81 2.30 -11.76
N GLN A 24 0.67 2.40 -12.48
CA GLN A 24 -0.28 3.49 -12.29
C GLN A 24 -0.92 3.46 -10.90
N HIS A 25 -1.16 2.26 -10.36
CA HIS A 25 -1.62 2.10 -8.99
C HIS A 25 -0.59 2.67 -7.99
N SER A 26 0.70 2.38 -8.16
CA SER A 26 1.77 2.94 -7.31
C SER A 26 1.82 4.46 -7.36
N TYR A 27 1.66 5.07 -8.55
CA TYR A 27 1.52 6.54 -8.65
C TYR A 27 0.27 7.06 -7.95
N SER A 28 -0.86 6.36 -8.03
CA SER A 28 -2.09 6.74 -7.31
C SER A 28 -1.88 6.70 -5.81
N VAL A 29 -1.29 5.63 -5.27
CA VAL A 29 -0.95 5.50 -3.84
C VAL A 29 -0.01 6.62 -3.40
N ALA A 30 1.05 6.89 -4.16
CA ALA A 30 2.02 7.94 -3.87
C ALA A 30 1.40 9.34 -3.81
N ASN A 31 0.58 9.69 -4.81
CA ASN A 31 -0.09 10.99 -4.86
C ASN A 31 -1.09 11.15 -3.72
N ASN A 32 -1.88 10.12 -3.42
CA ASN A 32 -2.84 10.15 -2.31
C ASN A 32 -2.11 10.29 -0.97
N ALA A 33 -1.01 9.56 -0.76
CA ALA A 33 -0.19 9.66 0.45
C ALA A 33 0.41 11.06 0.61
N ARG A 34 0.94 11.66 -0.46
CA ARG A 34 1.46 13.05 -0.45
C ARG A 34 0.37 14.03 -0.06
N MET A 35 -0.82 13.95 -0.67
CA MET A 35 -1.91 14.89 -0.41
C MET A 35 -2.41 14.81 1.03
N ILE A 36 -2.54 13.62 1.59
CA ILE A 36 -2.94 13.42 2.99
C ILE A 36 -1.82 13.92 3.91
N ALA A 37 -0.57 13.51 3.67
CA ALA A 37 0.58 13.91 4.48
C ALA A 37 0.77 15.44 4.55
N GLN A 38 0.47 16.18 3.47
CA GLN A 38 0.49 17.65 3.46
C GLN A 38 -0.47 18.30 4.48
N LYS A 39 -1.47 17.57 4.95
CA LYS A 39 -2.45 18.04 5.95
C LYS A 39 -2.13 17.55 7.36
N VAL A 40 -1.28 16.54 7.51
CA VAL A 40 -0.91 16.00 8.82
C VAL A 40 0.29 16.77 9.36
N PRO A 41 0.16 17.44 10.54
CA PRO A 41 1.27 18.16 11.14
C PRO A 41 2.48 17.26 11.40
N GLY A 42 3.64 17.65 10.91
CA GLY A 42 4.91 16.95 11.14
C GLY A 42 5.20 15.79 10.17
N MET A 43 4.29 15.44 9.28
CA MET A 43 4.59 14.47 8.22
C MET A 43 5.32 15.12 7.03
N ASP A 44 6.34 14.43 6.53
CA ASP A 44 7.01 14.78 5.28
C ASP A 44 6.24 14.20 4.08
N ALA A 45 5.63 15.06 3.29
CA ALA A 45 4.81 14.67 2.15
C ALA A 45 5.63 14.05 1.01
N GLU A 46 6.91 14.44 0.84
CA GLU A 46 7.78 13.83 -0.16
C GLU A 46 8.20 12.43 0.27
N LYS A 47 8.50 12.24 1.56
CA LYS A 47 8.73 10.91 2.13
C LYS A 47 7.52 10.00 1.93
N ALA A 48 6.31 10.47 2.24
CA ALA A 48 5.07 9.73 2.02
C ALA A 48 4.86 9.35 0.54
N PHE A 49 5.18 10.28 -0.38
CA PHE A 49 5.12 10.01 -1.81
C PHE A 49 6.08 8.89 -2.22
N ILE A 50 7.35 8.95 -1.80
CA ILE A 50 8.36 7.95 -2.16
C ILE A 50 7.97 6.57 -1.61
N MET A 51 7.49 6.51 -0.37
CA MET A 51 7.03 5.27 0.25
C MET A 51 5.83 4.67 -0.51
N GLY A 52 4.84 5.50 -0.86
CA GLY A 52 3.70 5.07 -1.67
C GLY A 52 4.10 4.62 -3.07
N LEU A 53 5.09 5.28 -3.68
CA LEU A 53 5.55 4.95 -5.03
C LEU A 53 6.23 3.57 -5.09
N LEU A 54 6.93 3.18 -4.03
CA LEU A 54 7.75 1.97 -4.01
C LEU A 54 7.14 0.82 -3.16
N HIS A 55 5.93 1.01 -2.58
CA HIS A 55 5.32 -0.02 -1.72
C HIS A 55 5.18 -1.39 -2.41
N ASP A 56 4.91 -1.38 -3.70
CA ASP A 56 4.67 -2.55 -4.56
C ASP A 56 5.85 -2.85 -5.52
N ILE A 57 7.05 -2.31 -5.28
CA ILE A 57 8.21 -2.42 -6.19
C ILE A 57 8.63 -3.89 -6.45
N GLY A 58 8.30 -4.81 -5.55
CA GLY A 58 8.55 -6.24 -5.72
C GLY A 58 7.78 -6.87 -6.88
N ARG A 59 6.72 -6.24 -7.38
CA ARG A 59 6.01 -6.68 -8.59
C ARG A 59 6.86 -6.62 -9.85
N ARG A 60 8.04 -6.02 -9.77
CA ARG A 60 9.06 -6.07 -10.84
C ARG A 60 9.46 -7.50 -11.23
N VAL A 61 9.37 -8.45 -10.31
CA VAL A 61 9.81 -9.84 -10.54
C VAL A 61 8.77 -10.62 -11.35
N GLY A 62 7.48 -10.26 -11.26
CA GLY A 62 6.41 -10.94 -11.99
C GLY A 62 5.04 -10.80 -11.32
N ILE A 63 4.07 -11.56 -11.84
CA ILE A 63 2.73 -11.64 -11.27
C ILE A 63 2.75 -12.66 -10.12
N THR A 64 2.95 -12.15 -8.90
CA THR A 64 3.05 -12.96 -7.68
C THR A 64 1.94 -12.58 -6.68
N GLY A 65 1.67 -13.48 -5.72
CA GLY A 65 0.81 -13.23 -4.57
C GLY A 65 1.59 -12.51 -3.46
N ILE A 66 1.68 -13.12 -2.27
CA ILE A 66 2.39 -12.54 -1.12
C ILE A 66 3.90 -12.37 -1.37
N LEU A 67 4.47 -13.10 -2.33
CA LEU A 67 5.91 -13.06 -2.61
C LEU A 67 6.40 -11.64 -2.96
N HIS A 68 5.54 -10.78 -3.57
CA HIS A 68 5.94 -9.42 -3.92
C HIS A 68 6.40 -8.57 -2.72
N VAL A 69 5.90 -8.86 -1.50
CA VAL A 69 6.32 -8.08 -0.31
C VAL A 69 7.79 -8.39 0.05
N PHE A 70 8.21 -9.65 -0.14
CA PHE A 70 9.60 -10.08 0.09
C PHE A 70 10.51 -9.60 -1.03
N ASP A 71 10.08 -9.75 -2.30
CA ASP A 71 10.85 -9.27 -3.46
C ASP A 71 11.11 -7.76 -3.37
N GLY A 72 10.13 -6.98 -2.91
CA GLY A 72 10.28 -5.55 -2.67
C GLY A 72 11.21 -5.24 -1.51
N TYR A 73 11.07 -5.95 -0.41
CA TYR A 73 11.93 -5.82 0.75
C TYR A 73 13.40 -6.11 0.40
N ASP A 74 13.68 -7.26 -0.20
CA ASP A 74 15.03 -7.66 -0.56
C ASP A 74 15.66 -6.68 -1.56
N TYR A 75 14.86 -6.22 -2.54
CA TYR A 75 15.32 -5.24 -3.50
C TYR A 75 15.74 -3.92 -2.85
N LEU A 76 14.89 -3.34 -2.02
CA LEU A 76 15.18 -2.06 -1.37
C LEU A 76 16.27 -2.17 -0.30
N MET A 77 16.38 -3.32 0.38
CA MET A 77 17.52 -3.60 1.25
C MET A 77 18.84 -3.65 0.46
N SER A 78 18.83 -4.17 -0.78
CA SER A 78 20.02 -4.18 -1.64
C SER A 78 20.47 -2.78 -2.09
N LEU A 79 19.57 -1.78 -2.00
CA LEU A 79 19.84 -0.37 -2.28
C LEU A 79 20.19 0.42 -1.00
N ASP A 80 20.33 -0.23 0.16
CA ASP A 80 20.54 0.40 1.47
C ASP A 80 19.39 1.36 1.87
N GLU A 81 18.14 0.94 1.58
CA GLU A 81 16.93 1.72 1.83
C GLU A 81 15.97 1.00 2.81
N PRO A 82 16.37 0.79 4.08
CA PRO A 82 15.61 -0.05 5.03
C PRO A 82 14.24 0.53 5.40
N GLU A 83 14.05 1.85 5.40
CA GLU A 83 12.75 2.46 5.66
C GLU A 83 11.74 2.17 4.53
N LEU A 84 12.19 2.20 3.28
CA LEU A 84 11.35 1.85 2.13
C LEU A 84 11.09 0.33 2.06
N ALA A 85 12.11 -0.48 2.37
CA ALA A 85 11.98 -1.93 2.46
C ALA A 85 10.93 -2.35 3.49
N ARG A 86 10.90 -1.68 4.66
CA ARG A 86 9.89 -1.89 5.69
C ARG A 86 8.47 -1.75 5.14
N ILE A 87 8.21 -0.71 4.34
CA ILE A 87 6.89 -0.47 3.75
C ILE A 87 6.45 -1.64 2.86
N CYS A 88 7.37 -2.26 2.11
CA CYS A 88 7.04 -3.45 1.33
C CYS A 88 6.49 -4.59 2.19
N LEU A 89 7.05 -4.80 3.39
CA LEU A 89 6.57 -5.84 4.31
C LEU A 89 5.29 -5.47 5.06
N THR A 90 5.03 -4.16 5.30
CA THR A 90 3.95 -3.74 6.21
C THR A 90 2.67 -3.32 5.50
N HIS A 91 2.74 -2.83 4.25
CA HIS A 91 1.61 -2.19 3.57
C HIS A 91 0.34 -3.04 3.45
N SER A 92 0.48 -4.36 3.33
CA SER A 92 -0.66 -5.27 3.16
C SER A 92 -1.29 -5.78 4.47
N PHE A 93 -0.74 -5.42 5.64
CA PHE A 93 -1.07 -6.05 6.93
C PHE A 93 -1.50 -5.04 8.01
N PRO A 94 -2.67 -4.37 7.88
CA PRO A 94 -3.10 -3.32 8.80
C PRO A 94 -3.34 -3.82 10.24
N SER A 95 -3.60 -5.10 10.43
CA SER A 95 -3.76 -5.76 11.74
C SER A 95 -2.53 -6.52 12.21
N LYS A 96 -1.37 -6.40 11.51
CA LYS A 96 -0.13 -7.18 11.77
C LYS A 96 -0.31 -8.70 11.68
N ASP A 97 -1.39 -9.18 11.09
CA ASP A 97 -1.70 -10.60 10.93
C ASP A 97 -1.53 -11.04 9.47
N VAL A 98 -0.58 -11.93 9.22
CA VAL A 98 -0.30 -12.49 7.89
C VAL A 98 -1.54 -13.17 7.30
N ASN A 99 -2.41 -13.76 8.13
CA ASN A 99 -3.61 -14.45 7.66
C ASN A 99 -4.64 -13.52 7.01
N THR A 100 -4.50 -12.20 7.20
CA THR A 100 -5.37 -11.18 6.57
C THR A 100 -5.00 -10.88 5.12
N PHE A 101 -3.95 -11.50 4.58
CA PHE A 101 -3.58 -11.31 3.17
C PHE A 101 -4.62 -11.92 2.23
N PHE A 102 -5.01 -11.15 1.20
CA PHE A 102 -5.87 -11.63 0.12
C PHE A 102 -5.01 -11.98 -1.09
N GLY A 103 -5.02 -13.24 -1.47
CA GLY A 103 -4.29 -13.73 -2.62
C GLY A 103 -3.53 -15.02 -2.34
N LYS A 104 -2.62 -15.35 -3.24
CA LYS A 104 -1.84 -16.59 -3.16
C LYS A 104 -0.66 -16.43 -2.19
N TYR A 105 -0.48 -17.43 -1.33
CA TYR A 105 0.72 -17.60 -0.49
C TYR A 105 1.75 -18.38 -1.30
N ASP A 106 2.48 -17.70 -2.16
CA ASP A 106 3.48 -18.27 -3.08
C ASP A 106 4.93 -18.06 -2.59
N CYS A 107 5.11 -18.03 -1.30
CA CYS A 107 6.40 -17.91 -0.62
C CYS A 107 6.70 -19.16 0.22
N SER A 108 7.92 -19.26 0.77
CA SER A 108 8.31 -20.38 1.63
C SER A 108 7.76 -20.25 3.06
N GLU A 109 7.78 -21.37 3.80
CA GLU A 109 7.40 -21.36 5.22
C GLU A 109 8.35 -20.51 6.07
N GLU A 110 9.63 -20.46 5.71
CA GLU A 110 10.62 -19.60 6.36
C GLU A 110 10.30 -18.12 6.15
N GLN A 111 9.89 -17.73 4.93
CA GLN A 111 9.45 -16.36 4.63
C GLN A 111 8.21 -15.99 5.43
N ILE A 112 7.22 -16.87 5.54
CA ILE A 112 6.03 -16.61 6.37
C ILE A 112 6.41 -16.47 7.85
N THR A 113 7.30 -17.31 8.35
CA THR A 113 7.78 -17.24 9.74
C THR A 113 8.51 -15.92 9.99
N PHE A 114 9.38 -15.52 9.06
CA PHE A 114 10.07 -14.23 9.11
C PHE A 114 9.06 -13.06 9.13
N LEU A 115 8.08 -13.06 8.21
CA LEU A 115 7.10 -11.99 8.12
C LEU A 115 6.25 -11.86 9.40
N LYS A 116 5.80 -12.98 9.97
CA LYS A 116 5.08 -12.99 11.25
C LYS A 116 5.90 -12.33 12.35
N ALA A 117 7.13 -12.79 12.54
CA ALA A 117 8.03 -12.22 13.54
C ALA A 117 8.33 -10.73 13.27
N TYR A 118 8.50 -10.34 12.02
CA TYR A 118 8.73 -8.96 11.63
C TYR A 118 7.55 -8.07 12.01
N LEU A 119 6.33 -8.45 11.63
CA LEU A 119 5.11 -7.69 11.92
C LEU A 119 4.82 -7.58 13.43
N GLU A 120 5.03 -8.66 14.18
CA GLU A 120 4.87 -8.69 15.64
C GLU A 120 5.84 -7.73 16.35
N ASN A 121 7.09 -7.64 15.90
CA ASN A 121 8.14 -6.83 16.53
C ASN A 121 8.25 -5.40 15.96
N THR A 122 7.52 -5.06 14.89
CA THR A 122 7.52 -3.73 14.29
C THR A 122 6.42 -2.87 14.89
N GLU A 123 6.76 -1.74 15.50
CA GLU A 123 5.77 -0.71 15.79
C GLU A 123 5.49 0.09 14.52
N PHE A 124 4.23 0.09 14.07
CA PHE A 124 3.81 0.87 12.91
C PHE A 124 3.78 2.36 13.28
N ASP A 125 4.43 3.16 12.46
CA ASP A 125 4.31 4.61 12.53
C ASP A 125 3.23 5.14 11.57
N ASP A 126 3.02 6.45 11.57
CA ASP A 126 2.01 7.08 10.72
C ASP A 126 2.29 6.88 9.22
N TYR A 127 3.53 6.63 8.79
CA TYR A 127 3.82 6.32 7.38
C TYR A 127 3.38 4.90 7.02
N ASP A 128 3.61 3.88 7.86
CA ASP A 128 3.11 2.52 7.59
C ASP A 128 1.59 2.53 7.38
N ILE A 129 0.85 3.12 8.34
CA ILE A 129 -0.60 3.12 8.29
C ILE A 129 -1.16 4.06 7.22
N LEU A 130 -0.44 5.12 6.84
CA LEU A 130 -0.81 5.98 5.71
C LEU A 130 -0.70 5.22 4.38
N ILE A 131 0.40 4.49 4.16
CA ILE A 131 0.57 3.73 2.91
C ILE A 131 -0.44 2.58 2.83
N GLN A 132 -0.71 1.87 3.95
CA GLN A 132 -1.79 0.88 4.03
C GLN A 132 -3.15 1.47 3.63
N LEU A 133 -3.49 2.65 4.15
CA LEU A 133 -4.73 3.35 3.81
C LEU A 133 -4.77 3.74 2.34
N CYS A 134 -3.70 4.36 1.85
CA CYS A 134 -3.63 4.81 0.46
C CYS A 134 -3.71 3.66 -0.53
N ASP A 135 -3.07 2.50 -0.25
CA ASP A 135 -3.24 1.29 -1.05
C ASP A 135 -4.70 0.82 -1.06
N ALA A 136 -5.36 0.82 0.12
CA ALA A 136 -6.75 0.36 0.27
C ALA A 136 -7.80 1.28 -0.40
N ILE A 137 -7.45 2.50 -0.78
CA ILE A 137 -8.35 3.45 -1.45
C ILE A 137 -7.92 3.81 -2.87
N SER A 138 -6.85 3.20 -3.41
CA SER A 138 -6.33 3.54 -4.73
C SER A 138 -6.72 2.52 -5.80
N LEU A 139 -7.11 3.04 -6.94
CA LEU A 139 -7.19 2.34 -8.23
C LEU A 139 -6.07 2.87 -9.14
N PRO A 140 -5.76 2.21 -10.27
CA PRO A 140 -4.78 2.76 -11.24
C PRO A 140 -5.10 4.17 -11.74
N ASN A 141 -6.38 4.55 -11.75
CA ASN A 141 -6.86 5.87 -12.21
C ASN A 141 -7.09 6.88 -11.09
N GLY A 142 -6.72 6.58 -9.84
CA GLY A 142 -6.84 7.50 -8.71
C GLY A 142 -7.58 6.93 -7.49
N ALA A 143 -7.91 7.81 -6.54
CA ALA A 143 -8.60 7.41 -5.31
C ALA A 143 -10.07 7.04 -5.55
N CYS A 144 -10.57 6.07 -4.79
CA CYS A 144 -11.99 5.73 -4.69
C CYS A 144 -12.38 5.56 -3.22
N ILE A 145 -13.69 5.45 -2.93
CA ILE A 145 -14.13 5.08 -1.59
C ILE A 145 -13.64 3.67 -1.25
N MET A 146 -13.33 3.47 0.01
CA MET A 146 -12.76 2.21 0.52
C MET A 146 -13.68 1.01 0.27
N GLU A 147 -14.98 1.19 0.45
CA GLU A 147 -15.99 0.15 0.25
C GLU A 147 -15.98 -0.40 -1.17
N LYS A 148 -15.78 0.47 -2.17
CA LYS A 148 -15.62 0.02 -3.55
C LYS A 148 -14.39 -0.87 -3.71
N ARG A 149 -13.27 -0.46 -3.13
CA ARG A 149 -12.01 -1.25 -3.18
C ARG A 149 -12.16 -2.60 -2.48
N PHE A 150 -12.86 -2.62 -1.33
CA PHE A 150 -13.15 -3.86 -0.62
C PHE A 150 -13.96 -4.84 -1.47
N VAL A 151 -15.00 -4.34 -2.14
CA VAL A 151 -15.80 -5.17 -3.05
C VAL A 151 -14.97 -5.64 -4.24
N ASP A 152 -14.18 -4.78 -4.87
CA ASP A 152 -13.30 -5.13 -5.98
C ASP A 152 -12.31 -6.24 -5.60
N VAL A 153 -11.65 -6.12 -4.44
CA VAL A 153 -10.72 -7.14 -3.94
C VAL A 153 -11.45 -8.44 -3.62
N ALA A 154 -12.62 -8.38 -2.98
CA ALA A 154 -13.42 -9.56 -2.65
C ALA A 154 -13.91 -10.31 -3.91
N LEU A 155 -14.26 -9.60 -4.97
CA LEU A 155 -14.66 -10.21 -6.25
C LEU A 155 -13.49 -10.93 -6.94
N ARG A 156 -12.26 -10.45 -6.78
CA ARG A 156 -11.07 -11.05 -7.39
C ARG A 156 -10.47 -12.21 -6.58
N HIS A 157 -10.53 -12.12 -5.25
CA HIS A 157 -9.78 -13.03 -4.35
C HIS A 157 -10.67 -13.83 -3.40
N GLY A 158 -11.98 -13.53 -3.35
CA GLY A 158 -12.90 -14.13 -2.39
C GLY A 158 -12.84 -13.44 -1.01
N LEU A 159 -13.57 -14.03 -0.07
CA LEU A 159 -13.60 -13.64 1.34
C LEU A 159 -12.97 -14.76 2.17
N ASN A 160 -12.37 -14.39 3.31
CA ASN A 160 -11.88 -15.32 4.31
C ASN A 160 -12.35 -14.91 5.71
N ASP A 161 -12.06 -15.70 6.73
CA ASP A 161 -12.52 -15.48 8.11
C ASP A 161 -11.96 -14.15 8.71
N PHE A 162 -10.87 -13.62 8.15
CA PHE A 162 -10.20 -12.41 8.62
C PHE A 162 -10.65 -11.15 7.87
N THR A 163 -11.51 -11.27 6.88
CA THR A 163 -11.93 -10.16 6.00
C THR A 163 -12.52 -9.00 6.77
N LEU A 164 -13.46 -9.28 7.70
CA LEU A 164 -14.12 -8.21 8.45
C LEU A 164 -13.17 -7.49 9.41
N ASP A 165 -12.22 -8.20 10.00
CA ASP A 165 -11.25 -7.58 10.92
C ASP A 165 -10.25 -6.71 10.15
N LYS A 166 -9.82 -7.13 8.97
CA LYS A 166 -9.03 -6.29 8.06
C LYS A 166 -9.79 -5.03 7.64
N TRP A 167 -11.07 -5.14 7.28
CA TRP A 167 -11.88 -3.98 6.91
C TRP A 167 -12.07 -3.00 8.08
N LYS A 168 -12.33 -3.52 9.29
CA LYS A 168 -12.39 -2.68 10.50
C LYS A 168 -11.06 -1.95 10.76
N ALA A 169 -9.92 -2.62 10.58
CA ALA A 169 -8.61 -2.00 10.73
C ALA A 169 -8.44 -0.83 9.75
N PHE A 170 -8.74 -1.02 8.47
CA PHE A 170 -8.69 0.07 7.48
C PHE A 170 -9.65 1.22 7.79
N MET A 171 -10.88 0.92 8.22
CA MET A 171 -11.84 1.96 8.64
C MET A 171 -11.31 2.74 9.84
N GLY A 172 -10.67 2.06 10.79
CA GLY A 172 -10.00 2.70 11.93
C GLY A 172 -8.85 3.61 11.49
N THR A 173 -8.03 3.15 10.55
CA THR A 173 -6.94 3.94 9.97
C THR A 173 -7.47 5.19 9.24
N LYS A 174 -8.56 5.05 8.47
CA LYS A 174 -9.21 6.21 7.85
C LYS A 174 -9.68 7.22 8.89
N ALA A 175 -10.36 6.77 9.95
CA ALA A 175 -10.82 7.66 11.01
C ALA A 175 -9.65 8.36 11.74
N HIS A 176 -8.52 7.69 11.89
CA HIS A 176 -7.29 8.29 12.43
C HIS A 176 -6.81 9.45 11.56
N PHE A 177 -6.68 9.25 10.24
CA PHE A 177 -6.26 10.32 9.34
C PHE A 177 -7.31 11.42 9.14
N ASP A 178 -8.61 11.11 9.15
CA ASP A 178 -9.67 12.13 9.19
C ASP A 178 -9.47 13.08 10.40
N ASN A 179 -9.15 12.52 11.56
CA ASN A 179 -8.87 13.30 12.77
C ASN A 179 -7.58 14.12 12.66
N LEU A 180 -6.49 13.54 12.18
CA LEU A 180 -5.21 14.26 12.01
C LEU A 180 -5.31 15.40 11.00
N CYS A 181 -6.06 15.21 9.91
CA CYS A 181 -6.29 16.20 8.88
C CYS A 181 -7.36 17.24 9.27
N GLY A 182 -8.19 16.94 10.27
CA GLY A 182 -9.34 17.79 10.64
C GLY A 182 -10.46 17.86 9.61
N CYS A 183 -10.50 16.91 8.66
CA CYS A 183 -11.52 16.80 7.60
C CYS A 183 -11.63 15.35 7.12
N ASN A 184 -12.66 15.05 6.32
CA ASN A 184 -12.72 13.76 5.64
C ASN A 184 -11.63 13.70 4.55
N ILE A 185 -10.72 12.71 4.62
CA ILE A 185 -9.60 12.59 3.67
C ILE A 185 -10.06 12.49 2.21
N TYR A 186 -11.25 12.01 1.94
CA TYR A 186 -11.80 11.97 0.58
C TYR A 186 -12.00 13.36 -0.02
N GLU A 187 -12.15 14.42 0.81
CA GLU A 187 -12.25 15.80 0.36
C GLU A 187 -10.90 16.37 -0.12
N LEU A 188 -9.79 15.73 0.30
CA LEU A 188 -8.43 16.09 -0.10
C LEU A 188 -8.03 15.49 -1.45
N LEU A 189 -8.71 14.41 -1.85
CA LEU A 189 -8.32 13.58 -2.98
C LEU A 189 -9.18 13.88 -4.22
N PRO A 190 -8.58 13.95 -5.42
CA PRO A 190 -9.32 14.27 -6.63
C PRO A 190 -10.18 13.09 -7.11
N ASN A 191 -11.34 13.40 -7.66
CA ASN A 191 -12.20 12.49 -8.42
C ASN A 191 -12.64 11.22 -7.68
N VAL A 192 -12.70 11.26 -6.34
CA VAL A 192 -13.05 10.06 -5.53
C VAL A 192 -14.43 9.52 -5.92
N LEU A 193 -15.43 10.39 -6.09
CA LEU A 193 -16.79 9.96 -6.44
C LEU A 193 -16.87 9.42 -7.87
N GLU A 194 -16.21 10.07 -8.82
CA GLU A 194 -16.14 9.64 -10.22
C GLU A 194 -15.49 8.27 -10.33
N ASN A 195 -14.33 8.09 -9.69
CA ASN A 195 -13.63 6.81 -9.68
C ASN A 195 -14.42 5.71 -8.96
N SER A 196 -15.22 6.08 -7.95
CA SER A 196 -16.07 5.14 -7.21
C SER A 196 -17.29 4.68 -7.99
N SER A 197 -17.76 5.47 -8.95
CA SER A 197 -18.94 5.16 -9.78
C SER A 197 -18.61 4.30 -11.00
N VAL A 198 -17.34 4.05 -11.31
CA VAL A 198 -16.93 3.16 -12.41
C VAL A 198 -17.31 1.71 -12.10
N ASN A 199 -17.88 1.00 -13.08
CA ASN A 199 -18.26 -0.41 -12.90
C ASN A 199 -17.06 -1.29 -12.54
N LEU A 200 -17.29 -2.30 -11.68
CA LEU A 200 -16.30 -3.29 -11.27
C LEU A 200 -16.13 -4.44 -12.26
N ILE A 201 -16.99 -4.50 -13.31
CA ILE A 201 -17.04 -5.58 -14.30
C ILE A 201 -16.95 -4.99 -15.69
#